data_29855db3064d01147c6a32684492329c
#
_entry.id   29855db3064d01147c6a32684492329c
#
_cell.length_a   1.000
_cell.length_b   1.000
_cell.length_c   1.000
_cell.angle_alpha   90.00
_cell.angle_beta   90.00
_cell.angle_gamma   90.00
#
_symmetry.space_group_name_H-M   'P 1'
#
loop_
_entity.id
_entity.type
_entity.pdbx_description
1 polymer ?
#
loop_
_entity_poly.entity_id
_entity_poly.type
_entity_poly.pdbx_seq_one_letter_code
_entity_poly.pdbx_strand_id
1 'polypeptide(L)'
;NDIYQLTDHILIPGLINTHTHAAMSLFKGFADDLPLQDWLNDYIWPAEKEFINSSFVKDGSILALSEMIKSGVTTFNDMYFFPDATAEAVKELGVRSNIGLVVLDFPTNYATDPEDYLLKGFEFRDKWRNEELITTSIAPHAPYSVSDEAFALINTYSEELSMNIHTHLHE
;
A
#
# COMPACT_ATOMS: atom_id res chain seq x y z
N ASN A 1 28.47 10.32 24.22
CA ASN A 1 27.00 10.38 24.39
C ASN A 1 26.59 11.83 24.20
N ASP A 2 25.89 12.14 23.13
CA ASP A 2 25.39 13.50 22.89
C ASP A 2 24.11 13.69 23.72
N ILE A 3 24.03 14.80 24.42
CA ILE A 3 22.86 15.18 25.22
C ILE A 3 22.17 16.34 24.53
N TYR A 4 20.92 16.14 24.13
CA TYR A 4 20.07 17.18 23.57
C TYR A 4 19.14 17.72 24.67
N GLN A 5 19.19 19.03 24.95
CA GLN A 5 18.25 19.70 25.87
C GLN A 5 17.06 20.26 25.08
N LEU A 6 15.88 19.71 25.34
CA LEU A 6 14.61 20.04 24.64
C LEU A 6 13.61 20.61 25.65
N THR A 7 13.92 21.77 26.23
CA THR A 7 13.16 22.39 27.34
C THR A 7 11.73 22.76 26.97
N ASP A 8 11.50 23.10 25.69
CA ASP A 8 10.19 23.57 25.19
C ASP A 8 9.52 22.55 24.23
N HIS A 9 9.88 21.27 24.37
CA HIS A 9 9.38 20.21 23.50
C HIS A 9 8.77 19.08 24.34
N ILE A 10 7.87 18.36 23.71
CA ILE A 10 7.31 17.10 24.23
C ILE A 10 7.80 15.97 23.32
N LEU A 11 8.42 14.95 23.91
CA LEU A 11 8.78 13.74 23.20
C LEU A 11 7.56 12.79 23.13
N ILE A 12 7.15 12.43 21.95
CA ILE A 12 6.07 11.49 21.69
C ILE A 12 6.57 10.33 20.83
N PRO A 13 5.89 9.16 20.83
CA PRO A 13 6.15 8.11 19.83
C PRO A 13 5.94 8.64 18.41
N GLY A 14 6.66 8.07 17.44
CA GLY A 14 6.42 8.38 16.03
C GLY A 14 4.99 8.08 15.61
N LEU A 15 4.45 8.88 14.71
CA LEU A 15 3.09 8.71 14.21
C LEU A 15 2.99 7.44 13.35
N ILE A 16 1.80 6.85 13.32
CA ILE A 16 1.48 5.69 12.49
C ILE A 16 0.41 6.12 11.49
N ASN A 17 0.72 6.01 10.19
CA ASN A 17 -0.26 6.21 9.12
C ASN A 17 -0.91 4.86 8.78
N THR A 18 -2.15 4.67 9.19
CA THR A 18 -2.84 3.38 9.10
C THR A 18 -3.45 3.09 7.73
N HIS A 19 -3.42 4.04 6.79
CA HIS A 19 -3.95 3.85 5.45
C HIS A 19 -3.25 4.74 4.43
N THR A 20 -2.68 4.14 3.38
CA THR A 20 -2.09 4.84 2.25
C THR A 20 -2.25 4.08 0.95
N HIS A 21 -2.18 4.83 -0.15
CA HIS A 21 -1.80 4.40 -1.48
C HIS A 21 -0.55 5.21 -1.86
N ALA A 22 0.59 4.86 -1.26
CA ALA A 22 1.78 5.72 -1.23
C ALA A 22 2.21 6.20 -2.61
N ALA A 23 2.22 5.31 -3.62
CA ALA A 23 2.62 5.65 -4.98
C ALA A 23 1.71 6.69 -5.66
N MET A 24 0.44 6.79 -5.26
CA MET A 24 -0.49 7.79 -5.77
C MET A 24 -0.12 9.22 -5.38
N SER A 25 0.90 9.43 -4.58
CA SER A 25 1.45 10.77 -4.32
C SER A 25 1.87 11.51 -5.59
N LEU A 26 2.18 10.80 -6.67
CA LEU A 26 2.41 11.40 -7.99
C LEU A 26 1.14 11.90 -8.68
N PHE A 27 -0.04 11.49 -8.22
CA PHE A 27 -1.34 11.96 -8.72
C PHE A 27 -1.96 13.06 -7.84
N LYS A 28 -1.26 13.60 -6.84
CA LYS A 28 -1.78 14.68 -6.00
C LYS A 28 -2.20 15.88 -6.84
N GLY A 29 -3.44 16.36 -6.61
CA GLY A 29 -4.05 17.45 -7.37
C GLY A 29 -4.58 17.05 -8.74
N PHE A 30 -4.57 15.77 -9.09
CA PHE A 30 -5.16 15.26 -10.32
C PHE A 30 -6.64 14.93 -10.11
N ALA A 31 -7.52 15.63 -10.84
CA ALA A 31 -8.97 15.41 -10.82
C ALA A 31 -9.62 15.59 -9.43
N ASP A 32 -9.40 16.73 -8.77
CA ASP A 32 -10.00 17.07 -7.48
C ASP A 32 -11.52 17.37 -7.58
N ASP A 33 -12.23 17.29 -6.43
CA ASP A 33 -13.63 17.68 -6.24
C ASP A 33 -14.67 16.90 -7.08
N LEU A 34 -14.42 15.60 -7.31
CA LEU A 34 -15.33 14.73 -8.04
C LEU A 34 -15.98 13.68 -7.13
N PRO A 35 -17.20 13.19 -7.44
CA PRO A 35 -17.74 12.00 -6.82
C PRO A 35 -16.79 10.79 -7.02
N LEU A 36 -16.73 9.91 -6.03
CA LEU A 36 -15.78 8.78 -6.03
C LEU A 36 -15.83 7.96 -7.32
N GLN A 37 -17.02 7.57 -7.78
CA GLN A 37 -17.16 6.73 -8.97
C GLN A 37 -16.71 7.43 -10.26
N ASP A 38 -17.01 8.72 -10.41
CA ASP A 38 -16.57 9.51 -11.56
C ASP A 38 -15.04 9.70 -11.51
N TRP A 39 -14.51 9.97 -10.30
CA TRP A 39 -13.07 10.11 -10.08
C TRP A 39 -12.31 8.82 -10.42
N LEU A 40 -12.81 7.66 -9.97
CA LEU A 40 -12.18 6.37 -10.27
C LEU A 40 -12.29 6.02 -11.76
N ASN A 41 -13.51 6.03 -12.32
CA ASN A 41 -13.77 5.50 -13.68
C ASN A 41 -13.19 6.39 -14.79
N ASP A 42 -13.29 7.71 -14.63
CA ASP A 42 -12.98 8.65 -15.72
C ASP A 42 -11.55 9.20 -15.63
N TYR A 43 -10.92 9.12 -14.45
CA TYR A 43 -9.61 9.73 -14.23
C TYR A 43 -8.57 8.75 -13.68
N ILE A 44 -8.80 8.15 -12.52
CA ILE A 44 -7.74 7.38 -11.83
C ILE A 44 -7.44 6.07 -12.53
N TRP A 45 -8.41 5.21 -12.78
CA TRP A 45 -8.17 3.94 -13.46
C TRP A 45 -7.61 4.08 -14.88
N PRO A 46 -8.05 5.04 -15.71
CA PRO A 46 -7.37 5.34 -16.98
C PRO A 46 -5.90 5.79 -16.79
N ALA A 47 -5.63 6.66 -15.83
CA ALA A 47 -4.26 7.11 -15.55
C ALA A 47 -3.39 5.97 -15.00
N GLU A 48 -3.93 5.15 -14.10
CA GLU A 48 -3.23 3.96 -13.60
C GLU A 48 -2.88 2.99 -14.72
N LYS A 49 -3.82 2.74 -15.63
CA LYS A 49 -3.59 1.87 -16.78
C LYS A 49 -2.49 2.39 -17.71
N GLU A 50 -2.35 3.71 -17.84
CA GLU A 50 -1.34 4.34 -18.69
C GLU A 50 0.03 4.42 -18.02
N PHE A 51 0.09 4.83 -16.75
CA PHE A 51 1.34 5.22 -16.09
C PHE A 51 1.90 4.21 -15.10
N ILE A 52 1.04 3.37 -14.46
CA ILE A 52 1.49 2.50 -13.38
C ILE A 52 2.41 1.38 -13.89
N ASN A 53 3.60 1.38 -13.35
CA ASN A 53 4.62 0.35 -13.49
C ASN A 53 5.53 0.38 -12.25
N SER A 54 6.47 -0.55 -12.15
CA SER A 54 7.37 -0.65 -11.00
C SER A 54 8.17 0.63 -10.73
N SER A 55 8.64 1.34 -11.77
CA SER A 55 9.38 2.59 -11.60
C SER A 55 8.51 3.70 -11.04
N PHE A 56 7.30 3.88 -11.59
CA PHE A 56 6.32 4.85 -11.08
C PHE A 56 6.01 4.60 -9.60
N VAL A 57 5.75 3.33 -9.25
CA VAL A 57 5.43 2.97 -7.85
C VAL A 57 6.60 3.25 -6.93
N LYS A 58 7.83 2.95 -7.34
CA LYS A 58 9.02 3.27 -6.56
C LYS A 58 9.16 4.78 -6.33
N ASP A 59 9.11 5.59 -7.39
CA ASP A 59 9.28 7.04 -7.32
C ASP A 59 8.19 7.70 -6.47
N GLY A 60 6.93 7.29 -6.66
CA GLY A 60 5.79 7.78 -5.88
C GLY A 60 5.88 7.37 -4.41
N SER A 61 6.33 6.15 -4.12
CA SER A 61 6.58 5.70 -2.75
C SER A 61 7.70 6.48 -2.08
N ILE A 62 8.80 6.74 -2.77
CA ILE A 62 9.90 7.59 -2.26
C ILE A 62 9.38 8.99 -1.90
N LEU A 63 8.57 9.60 -2.76
CA LEU A 63 7.96 10.91 -2.50
C LEU A 63 7.08 10.86 -1.25
N ALA A 64 6.14 9.90 -1.19
CA ALA A 64 5.23 9.73 -0.06
C ALA A 64 5.97 9.51 1.27
N LEU A 65 6.93 8.58 1.28
CA LEU A 65 7.71 8.26 2.46
C LEU A 65 8.55 9.44 2.94
N SER A 66 9.11 10.24 2.01
CA SER A 66 9.84 11.46 2.34
C SER A 66 8.95 12.50 3.04
N GLU A 67 7.70 12.64 2.60
CA GLU A 67 6.71 13.52 3.24
C GLU A 67 6.27 12.96 4.61
N MET A 68 6.05 11.66 4.71
CA MET A 68 5.71 10.98 5.97
C MET A 68 6.81 11.16 7.02
N ILE A 69 8.08 10.95 6.67
CA ILE A 69 9.21 11.16 7.58
C ILE A 69 9.24 12.60 8.09
N LYS A 70 9.09 13.57 7.19
CA LYS A 70 9.06 15.00 7.56
C LYS A 70 7.88 15.35 8.47
N SER A 71 6.79 14.60 8.40
CA SER A 71 5.61 14.76 9.25
C SER A 71 5.69 13.98 10.56
N GLY A 72 6.79 13.24 10.80
CA GLY A 72 6.98 12.44 12.02
C GLY A 72 6.33 11.06 11.97
N VAL A 73 5.89 10.59 10.80
CA VAL A 73 5.39 9.22 10.60
C VAL A 73 6.57 8.25 10.56
N THR A 74 6.51 7.20 11.35
CA THR A 74 7.55 6.16 11.44
C THR A 74 7.09 4.78 10.98
N THR A 75 5.78 4.62 10.78
CA THR A 75 5.16 3.37 10.32
C THR A 75 3.95 3.70 9.44
N PHE A 76 3.80 3.00 8.34
CA PHE A 76 2.62 3.17 7.48
C PHE A 76 2.04 1.83 7.03
N ASN A 77 0.76 1.84 6.69
CA ASN A 77 0.03 0.72 6.10
C ASN A 77 -0.34 1.09 4.66
N ASP A 78 0.11 0.31 3.70
CA ASP A 78 -0.08 0.58 2.27
C ASP A 78 -0.93 -0.49 1.59
N MET A 79 -1.63 -0.10 0.55
CA MET A 79 -2.36 -0.98 -0.36
C MET A 79 -2.15 -0.45 -1.78
N TYR A 80 -1.29 -1.09 -2.56
CA TYR A 80 -1.08 -0.70 -3.95
C TYR A 80 -0.47 -1.82 -4.80
N PHE A 81 -0.30 -1.57 -6.10
CA PHE A 81 0.31 -2.48 -7.07
C PHE A 81 1.84 -2.47 -6.96
N PHE A 82 2.50 -3.49 -7.51
CA PHE A 82 3.97 -3.61 -7.53
C PHE A 82 4.62 -3.47 -6.14
N PRO A 83 4.24 -4.30 -5.17
CA PRO A 83 4.68 -4.17 -3.77
C PRO A 83 6.21 -4.23 -3.61
N ASP A 84 6.93 -4.89 -4.52
CA ASP A 84 8.40 -4.89 -4.54
C ASP A 84 8.99 -3.48 -4.66
N ALA A 85 8.38 -2.63 -5.47
CA ALA A 85 8.83 -1.26 -5.67
C ALA A 85 8.63 -0.41 -4.39
N THR A 86 7.50 -0.60 -3.70
CA THR A 86 7.26 0.01 -2.38
C THR A 86 8.26 -0.51 -1.34
N ALA A 87 8.53 -1.83 -1.33
CA ALA A 87 9.49 -2.43 -0.40
C ALA A 87 10.92 -1.90 -0.62
N GLU A 88 11.34 -1.69 -1.86
CA GLU A 88 12.63 -1.05 -2.15
C GLU A 88 12.70 0.38 -1.60
N ALA A 89 11.64 1.18 -1.75
CA ALA A 89 11.57 2.53 -1.17
C ALA A 89 11.60 2.50 0.37
N VAL A 90 10.88 1.55 0.98
CA VAL A 90 10.91 1.30 2.44
C VAL A 90 12.32 1.03 2.93
N LYS A 91 13.04 0.14 2.26
CA LYS A 91 14.42 -0.21 2.60
C LYS A 91 15.39 0.96 2.43
N GLU A 92 15.22 1.72 1.36
CA GLU A 92 16.06 2.89 1.06
C GLU A 92 15.90 4.01 2.11
N LEU A 93 14.66 4.26 2.56
CA LEU A 93 14.35 5.37 3.47
C LEU A 93 14.25 4.97 4.95
N GLY A 94 14.21 3.68 5.26
CA GLY A 94 14.25 3.18 6.63
C GLY A 94 12.95 3.40 7.43
N VAL A 95 11.79 3.33 6.79
CA VAL A 95 10.46 3.48 7.43
C VAL A 95 9.80 2.12 7.58
N ARG A 96 9.15 1.85 8.70
CA ARG A 96 8.37 0.61 8.88
C ARG A 96 7.11 0.60 8.04
N SER A 97 6.77 -0.55 7.48
CA SER A 97 5.57 -0.72 6.66
C SER A 97 4.84 -2.02 6.95
N ASN A 98 3.52 -1.97 6.79
CA ASN A 98 2.72 -3.11 6.41
C ASN A 98 2.33 -2.93 4.95
N ILE A 99 2.76 -3.83 4.09
CA ILE A 99 2.45 -3.77 2.65
C ILE A 99 1.32 -4.75 2.37
N GLY A 100 0.17 -4.21 1.99
CA GLY A 100 -1.02 -4.96 1.62
C GLY A 100 -0.88 -5.61 0.24
N LEU A 101 -1.09 -6.91 0.19
CA LEU A 101 -1.13 -7.69 -1.04
C LEU A 101 -2.49 -7.47 -1.68
N VAL A 102 -2.58 -6.48 -2.58
CA VAL A 102 -3.85 -6.07 -3.18
C VAL A 102 -4.48 -7.20 -4.00
N VAL A 103 -5.79 -7.34 -3.92
CA VAL A 103 -6.59 -8.27 -4.75
C VAL A 103 -7.77 -7.53 -5.36
N LEU A 104 -7.99 -7.74 -6.66
CA LEU A 104 -9.09 -7.22 -7.46
C LEU A 104 -9.65 -8.32 -8.36
N ASP A 105 -10.92 -8.22 -8.76
CA ASP A 105 -11.56 -9.17 -9.69
C ASP A 105 -11.32 -8.83 -11.17
N PHE A 106 -10.61 -7.76 -11.47
CA PHE A 106 -10.36 -7.33 -12.84
C PHE A 106 -8.85 -7.10 -13.09
N PRO A 107 -8.43 -7.21 -14.36
CA PRO A 107 -7.02 -7.06 -14.72
C PRO A 107 -6.53 -5.62 -14.59
N THR A 108 -5.29 -5.50 -14.12
CA THR A 108 -4.52 -4.26 -14.11
C THR A 108 -3.15 -4.48 -14.77
N ASN A 109 -2.29 -3.46 -14.76
CA ASN A 109 -0.91 -3.62 -15.22
C ASN A 109 -0.09 -4.56 -14.31
N TYR A 110 -0.60 -4.90 -13.12
CA TYR A 110 0.08 -5.74 -12.14
C TYR A 110 -0.34 -7.21 -12.23
N ALA A 111 -1.65 -7.50 -12.30
CA ALA A 111 -2.16 -8.86 -12.31
C ALA A 111 -3.46 -8.96 -13.13
N THR A 112 -3.87 -10.19 -13.47
CA THR A 112 -4.97 -10.46 -14.40
C THR A 112 -6.29 -10.82 -13.72
N ASP A 113 -6.24 -11.46 -12.56
CA ASP A 113 -7.38 -12.03 -11.83
C ASP A 113 -7.00 -12.25 -10.35
N PRO A 114 -7.96 -12.56 -9.45
CA PRO A 114 -7.70 -12.73 -8.03
C PRO A 114 -6.60 -13.74 -7.68
N GLU A 115 -6.53 -14.84 -8.44
CA GLU A 115 -5.53 -15.89 -8.20
C GLU A 115 -4.12 -15.39 -8.56
N ASP A 116 -3.98 -14.67 -9.68
CA ASP A 116 -2.71 -14.05 -10.09
C ASP A 116 -2.26 -12.95 -9.11
N TYR A 117 -3.21 -12.14 -8.60
CA TYR A 117 -2.91 -11.17 -7.53
C TYR A 117 -2.36 -11.86 -6.28
N LEU A 118 -3.02 -12.91 -5.82
CA LEU A 118 -2.61 -13.68 -4.63
C LEU A 118 -1.26 -14.37 -4.84
N LEU A 119 -1.05 -15.00 -6.00
CA LEU A 119 0.21 -15.65 -6.33
C LEU A 119 1.38 -14.67 -6.26
N LYS A 120 1.28 -13.55 -6.96
CA LYS A 120 2.31 -12.49 -6.93
C LYS A 120 2.50 -11.89 -5.54
N GLY A 121 1.42 -11.75 -4.80
CA GLY A 121 1.46 -11.30 -3.42
C GLY A 121 2.23 -12.27 -2.52
N PHE A 122 2.01 -13.56 -2.64
CA PHE A 122 2.73 -14.56 -1.85
C PHE A 122 4.21 -14.70 -2.26
N GLU A 123 4.52 -14.57 -3.55
CA GLU A 123 5.92 -14.46 -4.02
C GLU A 123 6.63 -13.26 -3.38
N PHE A 124 5.97 -12.10 -3.35
CA PHE A 124 6.45 -10.91 -2.66
C PHE A 124 6.69 -11.19 -1.16
N ARG A 125 5.68 -11.72 -0.46
CA ARG A 125 5.78 -12.05 0.97
C ARG A 125 6.99 -12.96 1.25
N ASP A 126 7.17 -14.00 0.47
CA ASP A 126 8.25 -14.96 0.66
C ASP A 126 9.62 -14.35 0.41
N LYS A 127 9.72 -13.46 -0.56
CA LYS A 127 10.95 -12.70 -0.88
C LYS A 127 11.34 -11.75 0.25
N TRP A 128 10.37 -11.04 0.85
CA TRP A 128 10.61 -9.97 1.82
C TRP A 128 10.39 -10.37 3.29
N ARG A 129 10.00 -11.61 3.59
CA ARG A 129 9.63 -12.08 4.94
C ARG A 129 10.71 -11.92 6.01
N ASN A 130 11.97 -11.75 5.63
CA ASN A 130 13.09 -11.58 6.55
C ASN A 130 13.54 -10.11 6.67
N GLU A 131 12.84 -9.17 6.02
CA GLU A 131 13.14 -7.74 6.12
C GLU A 131 12.45 -7.15 7.36
N GLU A 132 13.24 -6.66 8.32
CA GLU A 132 12.74 -6.21 9.63
C GLU A 132 11.75 -5.04 9.56
N LEU A 133 11.81 -4.24 8.49
CA LEU A 133 10.95 -3.08 8.30
C LEU A 133 9.63 -3.39 7.59
N ILE A 134 9.46 -4.63 7.08
CA ILE A 134 8.34 -4.99 6.24
C ILE A 134 7.52 -6.10 6.89
N THR A 135 6.24 -5.84 7.04
CA THR A 135 5.20 -6.84 7.30
C THR A 135 4.21 -6.86 6.15
N THR A 136 3.43 -7.92 6.04
CA THR A 136 2.45 -8.09 4.97
C THR A 136 1.08 -8.45 5.52
N SER A 137 0.03 -8.03 4.80
CA SER A 137 -1.35 -8.44 5.00
C SER A 137 -1.99 -8.72 3.64
N ILE A 138 -3.05 -9.51 3.58
CA ILE A 138 -3.85 -9.62 2.35
C ILE A 138 -4.79 -8.43 2.30
N ALA A 139 -4.89 -7.79 1.14
CA ALA A 139 -5.62 -6.55 0.98
C ALA A 139 -6.64 -6.63 -0.18
N PRO A 140 -7.80 -7.35 0.00
CA PRO A 140 -8.91 -7.20 -0.92
C PRO A 140 -9.31 -5.74 -0.98
N HIS A 141 -9.36 -5.18 -2.20
CA HIS A 141 -9.50 -3.73 -2.38
C HIS A 141 -10.78 -3.19 -1.70
N ALA A 142 -11.95 -3.63 -2.16
CA ALA A 142 -13.23 -3.19 -1.60
C ALA A 142 -14.35 -4.18 -1.94
N PRO A 143 -15.50 -4.16 -1.23
CA PRO A 143 -16.64 -5.05 -1.53
C PRO A 143 -17.22 -4.90 -2.94
N TYR A 144 -17.04 -3.74 -3.58
CA TYR A 144 -17.53 -3.50 -4.94
C TYR A 144 -16.54 -3.90 -6.05
N SER A 145 -15.32 -4.28 -5.71
CA SER A 145 -14.25 -4.62 -6.65
C SER A 145 -13.68 -6.02 -6.45
N VAL A 146 -14.19 -6.75 -5.47
CA VAL A 146 -13.77 -8.12 -5.12
C VAL A 146 -15.02 -8.95 -4.87
N SER A 147 -15.15 -10.11 -5.53
CA SER A 147 -16.30 -11.01 -5.41
C SER A 147 -16.31 -11.78 -4.09
N ASP A 148 -17.47 -12.33 -3.75
CA ASP A 148 -17.64 -13.18 -2.57
C ASP A 148 -16.76 -14.44 -2.68
N GLU A 149 -16.56 -14.98 -3.87
CA GLU A 149 -15.69 -16.12 -4.16
C GLU A 149 -14.23 -15.78 -3.87
N ALA A 150 -13.76 -14.60 -4.30
CA ALA A 150 -12.41 -14.14 -4.01
C ALA A 150 -12.22 -13.84 -2.51
N PHE A 151 -13.22 -13.25 -1.83
CA PHE A 151 -13.19 -13.10 -0.38
C PHE A 151 -13.11 -14.43 0.36
N ALA A 152 -13.84 -15.46 -0.07
CA ALA A 152 -13.77 -16.79 0.53
C ALA A 152 -12.36 -17.41 0.38
N LEU A 153 -11.76 -17.26 -0.81
CA LEU A 153 -10.39 -17.70 -1.06
C LEU A 153 -9.37 -16.95 -0.19
N ILE A 154 -9.49 -15.62 -0.10
CA ILE A 154 -8.66 -14.77 0.75
C ILE A 154 -8.75 -15.18 2.23
N ASN A 155 -9.98 -15.46 2.72
CA ASN A 155 -10.17 -15.92 4.10
C ASN A 155 -9.45 -17.24 4.35
N THR A 156 -9.51 -18.17 3.42
CA THR A 156 -8.81 -19.46 3.51
C THR A 156 -7.29 -19.23 3.65
N TYR A 157 -6.70 -18.44 2.78
CA TYR A 157 -5.26 -18.14 2.86
C TYR A 157 -4.88 -17.33 4.09
N SER A 158 -5.73 -16.41 4.53
CA SER A 158 -5.52 -15.64 5.77
C SER A 158 -5.39 -16.57 6.98
N GLU A 159 -6.26 -17.57 7.08
CA GLU A 159 -6.21 -18.57 8.16
C GLU A 159 -4.99 -19.48 8.04
N GLU A 160 -4.74 -20.05 6.86
CA GLU A 160 -3.61 -20.96 6.61
C GLU A 160 -2.24 -20.31 6.85
N LEU A 161 -2.08 -19.06 6.42
CA LEU A 161 -0.81 -18.33 6.50
C LEU A 161 -0.70 -17.43 7.72
N SER A 162 -1.76 -17.38 8.56
CA SER A 162 -1.87 -16.48 9.71
C SER A 162 -1.61 -15.01 9.33
N MET A 163 -2.18 -14.57 8.22
CA MET A 163 -2.07 -13.20 7.71
C MET A 163 -3.29 -12.37 8.08
N ASN A 164 -3.06 -11.13 8.48
CA ASN A 164 -4.15 -10.17 8.65
C ASN A 164 -4.77 -9.76 7.30
N ILE A 165 -6.03 -9.34 7.34
CA ILE A 165 -6.73 -8.75 6.20
C ILE A 165 -7.01 -7.29 6.51
N HIS A 166 -6.84 -6.39 5.52
CA HIS A 166 -7.40 -5.05 5.56
C HIS A 166 -8.04 -4.70 4.21
N THR A 167 -9.09 -3.88 4.25
CA THR A 167 -9.91 -3.55 3.07
C THR A 167 -10.55 -2.19 3.22
N HIS A 168 -10.94 -1.56 2.11
CA HIS A 168 -11.86 -0.44 2.15
C HIS A 168 -13.28 -0.98 2.41
N LEU A 169 -13.95 -0.47 3.44
CA LEU A 169 -15.27 -0.96 3.82
C LEU A 169 -16.38 0.07 3.59
N HIS A 170 -16.13 1.32 3.92
CA HIS A 170 -17.06 2.44 3.78
C HIS A 170 -16.38 3.59 3.03
N GLU A 171 -16.21 3.44 1.69
CA GLU A 171 -15.62 4.41 0.77
C GLU A 171 -16.67 5.28 0.09
#